data_43ff53615d3d558a3a6a070c1867b213
#
_entry.id   43ff53615d3d558a3a6a070c1867b213
#
_cell.length_a   1.000
_cell.length_b   1.000
_cell.length_c   1.000
_cell.angle_alpha   90.00
_cell.angle_beta   90.00
_cell.angle_gamma   90.00
#
_symmetry.space_group_name_H-M   'P 1'
#
loop_
_entity.id
_entity.type
_entity.pdbx_description
1 polymer ?
#
loop_
_entity_poly.entity_id
_entity_poly.type
_entity_poly.pdbx_seq_one_letter_code
_entity_poly.pdbx_strand_id
1 'polypeptide(L)'
;DALKYYDSHKDLEGWEGFKVVLGNEIYLCTEDVTAENKFNNRYPHFILVALNANGHKGIRELSTKAWIQNSFMHVMMRVPTYYSDLEEMMANHKGDIVGSSACLGGALPHRLLQFQDLEKNNPKEYAEIWQSCKDWVAYMNEIFGEGYFFLELQPSHMAEQIYVNHKLLQLSEETNTSYIITTDAHYLKKEDREIHKIFLESQEGDREVDDFYSTTYIMSEEEIHEYMDEYYGYDVVQKGLDNTMLIYEKAEYYKLTKDLDIPYIPLNTNEPDKVLYEKYKDKIPKKVYDAMYRF
;
A
#
# COMPACT_ATOMS: atom_id res chain seq x y z
N ASP A 1 -14.18 7.78 0.10
CA ASP A 1 -15.29 7.82 -0.87
C ASP A 1 -15.65 6.42 -1.40
N ALA A 2 -14.70 5.57 -1.80
CA ALA A 2 -14.96 4.21 -2.30
C ALA A 2 -15.78 3.34 -1.33
N LEU A 3 -15.42 3.31 -0.04
CA LEU A 3 -16.19 2.57 0.97
C LEU A 3 -17.60 3.13 1.20
N LYS A 4 -17.79 4.45 1.15
CA LYS A 4 -19.12 5.03 1.24
C LYS A 4 -19.98 4.66 0.04
N TYR A 5 -19.37 4.64 -1.14
CA TYR A 5 -20.05 4.21 -2.36
C TYR A 5 -20.43 2.73 -2.27
N TYR A 6 -19.47 1.88 -1.87
CA TYR A 6 -19.72 0.47 -1.62
C TYR A 6 -20.84 0.24 -0.58
N ASP A 7 -20.82 0.93 0.57
CA ASP A 7 -21.83 0.81 1.61
C ASP A 7 -23.25 1.14 1.13
N SER A 8 -23.38 2.05 0.16
CA SER A 8 -24.66 2.43 -0.42
C SER A 8 -25.13 1.50 -1.56
N HIS A 9 -24.27 0.60 -2.08
CA HIS A 9 -24.57 -0.23 -3.25
C HIS A 9 -24.43 -1.73 -2.99
N LYS A 10 -23.79 -2.15 -1.91
CA LYS A 10 -23.45 -3.56 -1.64
C LYS A 10 -24.64 -4.53 -1.58
N ASP A 11 -25.84 -4.02 -1.32
CA ASP A 11 -27.08 -4.79 -1.27
C ASP A 11 -27.86 -4.75 -2.60
N LEU A 12 -27.30 -4.12 -3.65
CA LEU A 12 -27.89 -4.06 -4.99
C LEU A 12 -27.45 -5.27 -5.82
N GLU A 13 -28.30 -5.65 -6.78
CA GLU A 13 -27.99 -6.69 -7.77
C GLU A 13 -26.69 -6.37 -8.53
N GLY A 14 -25.82 -7.36 -8.67
CA GLY A 14 -24.51 -7.24 -9.33
C GLY A 14 -23.36 -6.82 -8.41
N TRP A 15 -23.62 -6.63 -7.11
CA TRP A 15 -22.57 -6.35 -6.11
C TRP A 15 -22.27 -7.53 -5.20
N GLU A 16 -22.92 -8.66 -5.45
CA GLU A 16 -22.74 -9.87 -4.65
C GLU A 16 -21.29 -10.34 -4.70
N GLY A 17 -20.71 -10.53 -3.54
CA GLY A 17 -19.34 -10.97 -3.40
C GLY A 17 -18.26 -9.90 -3.63
N PHE A 18 -18.62 -8.67 -4.04
CA PHE A 18 -17.63 -7.59 -4.14
C PHE A 18 -17.15 -7.16 -2.76
N LYS A 19 -15.84 -6.93 -2.62
CA LYS A 19 -15.23 -6.42 -1.39
C LYS A 19 -14.32 -5.23 -1.71
N VAL A 20 -14.34 -4.23 -0.84
CA VAL A 20 -13.37 -3.13 -0.87
C VAL A 20 -12.33 -3.38 0.21
N VAL A 21 -11.10 -3.57 -0.19
CA VAL A 21 -9.95 -3.67 0.71
C VAL A 21 -9.16 -2.36 0.70
N LEU A 22 -8.64 -1.96 1.85
CA LEU A 22 -7.86 -0.73 1.99
C LEU A 22 -6.38 -1.06 2.12
N GLY A 23 -5.59 -0.43 1.31
CA GLY A 23 -4.14 -0.55 1.32
C GLY A 23 -3.43 0.79 1.47
N ASN A 24 -2.14 0.72 1.68
CA ASN A 24 -1.23 1.85 1.67
C ASN A 24 0.08 1.43 1.00
N GLU A 25 0.49 2.17 -0.01
CA GLU A 25 1.84 2.10 -0.52
C GLU A 25 2.73 3.02 0.32
N ILE A 26 3.76 2.43 0.93
CA ILE A 26 4.69 3.11 1.81
C ILE A 26 6.10 3.13 1.23
N TYR A 27 6.96 4.01 1.72
CA TYR A 27 8.40 3.93 1.52
C TYR A 27 9.03 3.13 2.66
N LEU A 28 9.35 1.85 2.42
CA LEU A 28 9.98 0.99 3.42
C LEU A 28 11.49 1.16 3.36
N CYS A 29 12.04 1.86 4.34
CA CYS A 29 13.40 2.32 4.36
C CYS A 29 14.19 1.76 5.56
N THR A 30 15.51 1.75 5.42
CA THR A 30 16.43 1.55 6.55
C THR A 30 16.51 2.81 7.39
N GLU A 31 16.92 2.69 8.64
CA GLU A 31 16.94 3.75 9.65
C GLU A 31 17.95 4.88 9.35
N ASP A 32 18.85 4.66 8.40
CA ASP A 32 19.81 5.68 7.91
C ASP A 32 19.20 6.66 6.91
N VAL A 33 17.96 6.44 6.45
CA VAL A 33 17.21 7.35 5.57
C VAL A 33 16.65 8.51 6.40
N THR A 34 17.43 9.57 6.54
CA THR A 34 17.13 10.75 7.36
C THR A 34 17.26 12.05 6.57
N ALA A 35 16.86 13.18 7.20
CA ALA A 35 17.05 14.51 6.63
C ALA A 35 18.53 14.86 6.38
N GLU A 36 19.44 14.28 7.16
CA GLU A 36 20.89 14.58 7.08
C GLU A 36 21.56 13.91 5.91
N ASN A 37 21.15 12.67 5.56
CA ASN A 37 21.71 11.94 4.43
C ASN A 37 20.78 11.84 3.21
N LYS A 38 19.80 12.71 3.11
CA LYS A 38 18.69 12.71 2.14
C LYS A 38 19.10 12.65 0.66
N PHE A 39 20.31 13.06 0.30
CA PHE A 39 20.74 13.08 -1.10
C PHE A 39 21.15 11.71 -1.64
N ASN A 40 21.46 10.75 -0.78
CA ASN A 40 21.85 9.40 -1.15
C ASN A 40 20.78 8.37 -0.84
N ASN A 41 19.58 8.82 -0.45
CA ASN A 41 18.52 7.96 0.02
C ASN A 41 17.67 7.44 -1.13
N ARG A 42 17.26 6.19 -0.99
CA ARG A 42 16.20 5.57 -1.76
C ARG A 42 14.96 5.46 -0.92
N TYR A 43 13.83 5.49 -1.60
CA TYR A 43 12.51 5.36 -1.00
C TYR A 43 11.79 4.17 -1.63
N PRO A 44 12.20 2.93 -1.28
CA PRO A 44 11.63 1.74 -1.89
C PRO A 44 10.14 1.61 -1.56
N HIS A 45 9.36 1.30 -2.58
CA HIS A 45 7.94 1.05 -2.43
C HIS A 45 7.67 -0.28 -1.73
N PHE A 46 6.62 -0.32 -0.94
CA PHE A 46 6.12 -1.53 -0.29
C PHE A 46 4.63 -1.41 -0.07
N ILE A 47 3.88 -2.48 -0.34
CA ILE A 47 2.42 -2.46 -0.24
C ILE A 47 1.97 -3.12 1.05
N LEU A 48 1.02 -2.48 1.73
CA LEU A 48 0.30 -3.02 2.87
C LEU A 48 -1.19 -3.03 2.55
N VAL A 49 -1.87 -4.15 2.79
CA VAL A 49 -3.32 -4.30 2.60
C VAL A 49 -3.95 -4.76 3.90
N ALA A 50 -4.91 -3.99 4.42
CA ALA A 50 -5.65 -4.34 5.62
C ALA A 50 -6.72 -5.38 5.30
N LEU A 51 -6.72 -6.49 6.03
CA LEU A 51 -7.72 -7.55 5.89
C LEU A 51 -8.97 -7.30 6.74
N ASN A 52 -8.87 -6.49 7.77
CA ASN A 52 -9.93 -6.18 8.71
C ASN A 52 -9.73 -4.82 9.40
N ALA A 53 -10.64 -4.46 10.30
CA ALA A 53 -10.57 -3.19 11.04
C ALA A 53 -9.31 -3.04 11.90
N ASN A 54 -8.79 -4.15 12.47
CA ASN A 54 -7.58 -4.14 13.28
C ASN A 54 -6.33 -3.92 12.43
N GLY A 55 -6.22 -4.57 11.27
CA GLY A 55 -5.16 -4.33 10.30
C GLY A 55 -5.18 -2.89 9.78
N HIS A 56 -6.37 -2.35 9.46
CA HIS A 56 -6.48 -0.95 9.06
C HIS A 56 -6.07 0.02 10.19
N LYS A 57 -6.35 -0.31 11.45
CA LYS A 57 -5.86 0.47 12.60
C LYS A 57 -4.33 0.46 12.63
N GLY A 58 -3.68 -0.70 12.50
CA GLY A 58 -2.22 -0.83 12.45
C GLY A 58 -1.58 0.01 11.33
N ILE A 59 -2.11 -0.07 10.10
CA ILE A 59 -1.63 0.74 8.97
C ILE A 59 -1.74 2.24 9.24
N ARG A 60 -2.84 2.71 9.86
CA ARG A 60 -3.01 4.12 10.21
C ARG A 60 -2.04 4.58 11.31
N GLU A 61 -1.79 3.75 12.32
CA GLU A 61 -0.83 4.03 13.37
C GLU A 61 0.59 4.11 12.81
N LEU A 62 0.98 3.16 11.95
CA LEU A 62 2.25 3.16 11.24
C LEU A 62 2.42 4.41 10.38
N SER A 63 1.42 4.75 9.56
CA SER A 63 1.43 5.96 8.74
C SER A 63 1.51 7.23 9.59
N THR A 64 0.78 7.30 10.70
CA THR A 64 0.84 8.42 11.64
C THR A 64 2.24 8.59 12.22
N LYS A 65 2.88 7.49 12.65
CA LYS A 65 4.25 7.48 13.17
C LYS A 65 5.24 8.00 12.11
N ALA A 66 5.13 7.49 10.87
CA ALA A 66 5.98 7.92 9.77
C ALA A 66 5.83 9.42 9.47
N TRP A 67 4.61 9.94 9.41
CA TRP A 67 4.34 11.36 9.17
C TRP A 67 4.83 12.27 10.30
N ILE A 68 4.65 11.88 11.54
CA ILE A 68 4.97 12.73 12.70
C ILE A 68 6.45 12.66 13.07
N GLN A 69 7.07 11.49 12.98
CA GLN A 69 8.41 11.24 13.52
C GLN A 69 9.48 11.19 12.44
N ASN A 70 9.17 10.61 11.26
CA ASN A 70 10.17 10.26 10.26
C ASN A 70 10.16 11.22 9.06
N SER A 71 9.10 12.04 8.89
CA SER A 71 8.97 12.89 7.71
C SER A 71 9.97 14.02 7.70
N PHE A 72 10.48 14.35 6.52
CA PHE A 72 11.36 15.49 6.30
C PHE A 72 11.21 16.09 4.89
N MET A 73 11.58 17.35 4.75
CA MET A 73 11.58 18.03 3.46
C MET A 73 12.88 17.74 2.69
N HIS A 74 12.70 17.25 1.46
CA HIS A 74 13.76 17.15 0.46
C HIS A 74 13.40 18.06 -0.72
N VAL A 75 13.44 17.63 -1.99
CA VAL A 75 12.79 18.33 -3.11
C VAL A 75 11.27 18.36 -2.90
N MET A 76 10.74 17.28 -2.36
CA MET A 76 9.36 17.14 -1.87
C MET A 76 9.37 16.52 -0.47
N MET A 77 8.24 16.55 0.22
CA MET A 77 8.09 15.87 1.49
C MET A 77 8.34 14.37 1.33
N ARG A 78 9.22 13.81 2.15
CA ARG A 78 9.49 12.37 2.24
C ARG A 78 8.99 11.84 3.58
N VAL A 79 8.39 10.66 3.53
CA VAL A 79 7.74 10.02 4.69
C VAL A 79 8.21 8.57 4.76
N PRO A 80 9.47 8.32 5.16
CA PRO A 80 9.96 6.95 5.30
C PRO A 80 9.26 6.23 6.45
N THR A 81 8.93 4.97 6.20
CA THR A 81 8.57 3.99 7.21
C THR A 81 9.77 3.09 7.43
N TYR A 82 10.25 2.98 8.65
CA TYR A 82 11.41 2.15 8.93
C TYR A 82 11.04 0.68 9.14
N TYR A 83 11.99 -0.22 8.87
CA TYR A 83 11.80 -1.65 9.11
C TYR A 83 11.43 -1.94 10.57
N SER A 84 12.08 -1.26 11.52
CA SER A 84 11.74 -1.39 12.95
C SER A 84 10.31 -0.96 13.29
N ASP A 85 9.79 0.08 12.62
CA ASP A 85 8.42 0.53 12.78
C ASP A 85 7.42 -0.49 12.23
N LEU A 86 7.76 -1.12 11.10
CA LEU A 86 6.96 -2.20 10.50
C LEU A 86 6.93 -3.42 11.43
N GLU A 87 8.08 -3.85 11.96
CA GLU A 87 8.18 -4.97 12.89
C GLU A 87 7.33 -4.73 14.15
N GLU A 88 7.46 -3.55 14.77
CA GLU A 88 6.68 -3.17 15.95
C GLU A 88 5.18 -3.24 15.69
N MET A 89 4.73 -2.70 14.54
CA MET A 89 3.33 -2.74 14.14
C MET A 89 2.87 -4.18 13.91
N MET A 90 3.62 -4.98 13.14
CA MET A 90 3.26 -6.35 12.79
C MET A 90 3.27 -7.30 13.99
N ALA A 91 4.07 -7.03 15.04
CA ALA A 91 4.03 -7.80 16.28
C ALA A 91 2.62 -7.84 16.91
N ASN A 92 1.80 -6.79 16.68
CA ASN A 92 0.43 -6.67 17.20
C ASN A 92 -0.67 -6.94 16.15
N HIS A 93 -0.32 -7.04 14.86
CA HIS A 93 -1.28 -7.13 13.75
C HIS A 93 -0.98 -8.29 12.78
N LYS A 94 -0.22 -9.30 13.24
CA LYS A 94 0.09 -10.48 12.45
C LYS A 94 -1.21 -11.23 12.10
N GLY A 95 -1.41 -11.48 10.81
CA GLY A 95 -2.65 -12.09 10.31
C GLY A 95 -3.78 -11.09 9.96
N ASP A 96 -3.61 -9.80 10.29
CA ASP A 96 -4.58 -8.75 9.98
C ASP A 96 -4.19 -7.91 8.75
N ILE A 97 -2.95 -8.07 8.27
CA ILE A 97 -2.35 -7.30 7.19
C ILE A 97 -1.61 -8.23 6.24
N VAL A 98 -1.75 -7.97 4.95
CA VAL A 98 -0.95 -8.58 3.88
C VAL A 98 0.08 -7.57 3.40
N GLY A 99 1.30 -8.05 3.11
CA GLY A 99 2.35 -7.28 2.45
C GLY A 99 2.67 -7.79 1.05
N SER A 100 3.17 -6.92 0.16
CA SER A 100 3.76 -7.34 -1.11
C SER A 100 5.03 -6.57 -1.46
N SER A 101 5.84 -7.17 -2.37
CA SER A 101 7.14 -6.61 -2.80
C SER A 101 7.05 -5.34 -3.63
N ALA A 102 5.85 -4.90 -3.96
CA ALA A 102 5.55 -3.75 -4.82
C ALA A 102 6.13 -3.84 -6.25
N CYS A 103 6.13 -2.70 -6.97
CA CYS A 103 6.57 -2.55 -8.35
C CYS A 103 8.11 -2.55 -8.48
N LEU A 104 8.66 -2.17 -9.66
CA LEU A 104 10.11 -2.00 -9.88
C LEU A 104 10.75 -1.01 -8.89
N GLY A 105 9.98 -0.10 -8.31
CA GLY A 105 10.40 0.80 -7.23
C GLY A 105 10.59 0.12 -5.88
N GLY A 106 10.16 -1.12 -5.71
CA GLY A 106 10.33 -1.91 -4.48
C GLY A 106 11.79 -2.27 -4.19
N ALA A 107 12.09 -2.56 -2.92
CA ALA A 107 13.46 -2.88 -2.49
C ALA A 107 14.00 -4.14 -3.18
N LEU A 108 13.21 -5.19 -3.24
CA LEU A 108 13.60 -6.46 -3.85
C LEU A 108 13.68 -6.39 -5.38
N PRO A 109 12.64 -5.93 -6.11
CA PRO A 109 12.70 -5.78 -7.56
C PRO A 109 13.88 -4.92 -8.03
N HIS A 110 14.08 -3.78 -7.36
CA HIS A 110 15.20 -2.91 -7.68
C HIS A 110 16.55 -3.57 -7.46
N ARG A 111 16.73 -4.31 -6.36
CA ARG A 111 17.98 -5.04 -6.09
C ARG A 111 18.26 -6.08 -7.17
N LEU A 112 17.25 -6.83 -7.60
CA LEU A 112 17.38 -7.80 -8.69
C LEU A 112 17.86 -7.13 -9.98
N LEU A 113 17.27 -6.00 -10.33
CA LEU A 113 17.62 -5.26 -11.55
C LEU A 113 19.03 -4.65 -11.48
N GLN A 114 19.41 -4.08 -10.34
CA GLN A 114 20.71 -3.45 -10.15
C GLN A 114 21.88 -4.42 -10.37
N PHE A 115 21.69 -5.68 -10.05
CA PHE A 115 22.75 -6.69 -10.11
C PHE A 115 22.57 -7.71 -11.24
N GLN A 116 21.68 -7.45 -12.22
CA GLN A 116 21.43 -8.37 -13.33
C GLN A 116 22.70 -8.72 -14.13
N ASP A 117 23.59 -7.77 -14.35
CA ASP A 117 24.81 -7.99 -15.10
C ASP A 117 25.83 -8.89 -14.38
N LEU A 118 25.77 -8.96 -13.05
CA LEU A 118 26.67 -9.82 -12.27
C LEU A 118 26.36 -11.31 -12.48
N GLU A 119 25.16 -11.66 -12.85
CA GLU A 119 24.79 -13.06 -13.15
C GLU A 119 25.72 -13.69 -14.18
N LYS A 120 26.13 -12.90 -15.18
CA LYS A 120 27.06 -13.33 -16.23
C LYS A 120 28.52 -12.99 -15.92
N ASN A 121 28.77 -11.81 -15.36
CA ASN A 121 30.10 -11.24 -15.26
C ASN A 121 30.82 -11.61 -13.95
N ASN A 122 30.09 -11.85 -12.87
CA ASN A 122 30.61 -12.27 -11.56
C ASN A 122 29.62 -13.21 -10.82
N PRO A 123 29.48 -14.48 -11.25
CA PRO A 123 28.50 -15.41 -10.69
C PRO A 123 28.63 -15.64 -9.19
N LYS A 124 29.85 -15.50 -8.63
CA LYS A 124 30.08 -15.68 -7.19
C LYS A 124 29.44 -14.55 -6.39
N GLU A 125 29.69 -13.30 -6.78
CA GLU A 125 29.08 -12.12 -6.15
C GLU A 125 27.57 -12.14 -6.35
N TYR A 126 27.11 -12.52 -7.55
CA TYR A 126 25.67 -12.68 -7.80
C TYR A 126 25.03 -13.70 -6.85
N ALA A 127 25.67 -14.83 -6.58
CA ALA A 127 25.15 -15.85 -5.66
C ALA A 127 25.00 -15.32 -4.22
N GLU A 128 25.91 -14.46 -3.75
CA GLU A 128 25.83 -13.81 -2.44
C GLU A 128 24.64 -12.82 -2.39
N ILE A 129 24.44 -12.06 -3.45
CA ILE A 129 23.29 -11.13 -3.58
C ILE A 129 21.98 -11.91 -3.67
N TRP A 130 21.95 -12.97 -4.47
CA TRP A 130 20.78 -13.85 -4.59
C TRP A 130 20.39 -14.45 -3.24
N GLN A 131 21.37 -14.92 -2.46
CA GLN A 131 21.09 -15.41 -1.09
C GLN A 131 20.49 -14.30 -0.23
N SER A 132 21.00 -13.07 -0.31
CA SER A 132 20.46 -11.96 0.45
C SER A 132 19.02 -11.56 0.04
N CYS A 133 18.64 -11.81 -1.23
CA CYS A 133 17.26 -11.65 -1.68
C CYS A 133 16.35 -12.72 -1.05
N LYS A 134 16.81 -13.97 -0.99
CA LYS A 134 16.09 -15.05 -0.29
C LYS A 134 15.95 -14.77 1.21
N ASP A 135 17.01 -14.29 1.85
CA ASP A 135 16.98 -13.93 3.27
C ASP A 135 15.97 -12.80 3.54
N TRP A 136 15.89 -11.82 2.64
CA TRP A 136 14.89 -10.75 2.74
C TRP A 136 13.46 -11.28 2.58
N VAL A 137 13.22 -12.20 1.65
CA VAL A 137 11.90 -12.84 1.50
C VAL A 137 11.53 -13.66 2.73
N ALA A 138 12.48 -14.41 3.27
CA ALA A 138 12.28 -15.19 4.51
C ALA A 138 11.95 -14.27 5.70
N TYR A 139 12.65 -13.15 5.82
CA TYR A 139 12.39 -12.13 6.82
C TYR A 139 10.98 -11.53 6.70
N MET A 140 10.52 -11.23 5.47
CA MET A 140 9.15 -10.76 5.26
C MET A 140 8.11 -11.82 5.62
N ASN A 141 8.35 -13.08 5.27
CA ASN A 141 7.46 -14.18 5.69
C ASN A 141 7.44 -14.36 7.22
N GLU A 142 8.54 -14.09 7.92
CA GLU A 142 8.58 -14.13 9.38
C GLU A 142 7.71 -13.02 9.99
N ILE A 143 7.83 -11.79 9.48
CA ILE A 143 7.09 -10.61 9.95
C ILE A 143 5.59 -10.78 9.70
N PHE A 144 5.19 -11.08 8.47
CA PHE A 144 3.78 -11.14 8.08
C PHE A 144 3.12 -12.46 8.48
N GLY A 145 3.87 -13.55 8.47
CA GLY A 145 3.39 -14.92 8.61
C GLY A 145 3.19 -15.59 7.25
N GLU A 146 3.22 -16.92 7.28
CA GLU A 146 3.04 -17.75 6.07
C GLU A 146 1.71 -17.44 5.37
N GLY A 147 1.77 -17.15 4.07
CA GLY A 147 0.60 -16.81 3.26
C GLY A 147 0.05 -15.39 3.47
N TYR A 148 0.81 -14.49 4.12
CA TYR A 148 0.48 -13.08 4.30
C TYR A 148 1.49 -12.12 3.68
N PHE A 149 2.52 -12.64 3.03
CA PHE A 149 3.44 -11.89 2.19
C PHE A 149 3.46 -12.46 0.77
N PHE A 150 3.46 -11.59 -0.25
CA PHE A 150 3.43 -11.97 -1.65
C PHE A 150 4.53 -11.28 -2.46
N LEU A 151 5.09 -12.01 -3.41
CA LEU A 151 5.90 -11.41 -4.46
C LEU A 151 4.97 -10.86 -5.54
N GLU A 152 5.24 -9.66 -6.03
CA GLU A 152 4.34 -8.95 -6.95
C GLU A 152 4.92 -8.90 -8.36
N LEU A 153 4.26 -9.56 -9.30
CA LEU A 153 4.57 -9.52 -10.72
C LEU A 153 3.67 -8.51 -11.42
N GLN A 154 4.19 -7.86 -12.46
CA GLN A 154 3.45 -6.86 -13.20
C GLN A 154 3.50 -7.09 -14.71
N PRO A 155 2.40 -6.88 -15.45
CA PRO A 155 2.36 -7.00 -16.90
C PRO A 155 3.20 -5.89 -17.54
N SER A 156 4.09 -6.25 -18.47
CA SER A 156 4.89 -5.28 -19.22
C SER A 156 5.62 -5.96 -20.39
N HIS A 157 5.93 -5.17 -21.42
CA HIS A 157 6.86 -5.57 -22.49
C HIS A 157 8.29 -5.03 -22.26
N MET A 158 8.53 -4.30 -21.17
CA MET A 158 9.87 -3.81 -20.84
C MET A 158 10.78 -4.94 -20.41
N ALA A 159 12.00 -4.96 -20.94
CA ALA A 159 12.98 -6.00 -20.65
C ALA A 159 13.31 -6.10 -19.14
N GLU A 160 13.36 -4.94 -18.46
CA GLU A 160 13.61 -4.84 -17.03
C GLU A 160 12.52 -5.53 -16.21
N GLN A 161 11.25 -5.26 -16.53
CA GLN A 161 10.12 -5.87 -15.82
C GLN A 161 10.05 -7.38 -16.10
N ILE A 162 10.28 -7.78 -17.35
CA ILE A 162 10.30 -9.20 -17.74
C ILE A 162 11.40 -9.94 -16.98
N TYR A 163 12.62 -9.36 -16.91
CA TYR A 163 13.73 -9.93 -16.15
C TYR A 163 13.36 -10.08 -14.66
N VAL A 164 12.86 -9.00 -14.05
CA VAL A 164 12.48 -9.00 -12.63
C VAL A 164 11.39 -10.03 -12.33
N ASN A 165 10.36 -10.11 -13.18
CA ASN A 165 9.29 -11.12 -13.01
C ASN A 165 9.83 -12.55 -13.04
N HIS A 166 10.76 -12.88 -13.97
CA HIS A 166 11.41 -14.20 -13.99
C HIS A 166 12.17 -14.48 -12.68
N LYS A 167 12.87 -13.47 -12.14
CA LYS A 167 13.61 -13.62 -10.88
C LYS A 167 12.67 -13.75 -9.66
N LEU A 168 11.56 -13.04 -9.67
CA LEU A 168 10.54 -13.18 -8.63
C LEU A 168 9.86 -14.56 -8.67
N LEU A 169 9.60 -15.10 -9.86
CA LEU A 169 9.11 -16.49 -10.00
C LEU A 169 10.12 -17.52 -9.48
N GLN A 170 11.40 -17.34 -9.79
CA GLN A 170 12.46 -18.20 -9.24
C GLN A 170 12.53 -18.09 -7.71
N LEU A 171 12.47 -16.87 -7.15
CA LEU A 171 12.41 -16.66 -5.70
C LEU A 171 11.16 -17.29 -5.07
N SER A 172 10.00 -17.15 -5.71
CA SER A 172 8.76 -17.79 -5.28
C SER A 172 8.93 -19.31 -5.11
N GLU A 173 9.56 -19.96 -6.09
CA GLU A 173 9.82 -21.40 -6.05
C GLU A 173 10.84 -21.77 -4.96
N GLU A 174 11.98 -21.06 -4.92
CA GLU A 174 13.08 -21.36 -3.97
C GLU A 174 12.72 -21.06 -2.50
N THR A 175 11.82 -20.10 -2.24
CA THR A 175 11.41 -19.69 -0.89
C THR A 175 10.02 -20.18 -0.49
N ASN A 176 9.32 -20.88 -1.37
CA ASN A 176 7.92 -21.29 -1.19
C ASN A 176 7.00 -20.10 -0.83
N THR A 177 7.25 -18.92 -1.42
CA THR A 177 6.46 -17.72 -1.21
C THR A 177 5.53 -17.50 -2.38
N SER A 178 4.24 -17.32 -2.13
CA SER A 178 3.26 -17.07 -3.19
C SER A 178 3.51 -15.75 -3.91
N TYR A 179 3.19 -15.71 -5.19
CA TYR A 179 3.19 -14.48 -5.99
C TYR A 179 1.77 -14.10 -6.42
N ILE A 180 1.56 -12.83 -6.66
CA ILE A 180 0.33 -12.24 -7.22
C ILE A 180 0.68 -11.43 -8.46
N ILE A 181 -0.32 -11.17 -9.30
CA ILE A 181 -0.19 -10.25 -10.42
C ILE A 181 -1.04 -9.02 -10.16
N THR A 182 -0.43 -7.83 -10.27
CA THR A 182 -1.07 -6.54 -10.13
C THR A 182 -0.70 -5.65 -11.31
N THR A 183 -1.44 -4.56 -11.51
CA THR A 183 -1.18 -3.64 -12.62
C THR A 183 -0.57 -2.31 -12.18
N ASP A 184 -0.43 -2.08 -10.86
CA ASP A 184 0.05 -0.78 -10.33
C ASP A 184 -0.68 0.40 -10.99
N ALA A 185 -2.01 0.33 -11.00
CA ALA A 185 -2.83 1.19 -11.84
C ALA A 185 -2.76 2.68 -11.44
N HIS A 186 -2.26 3.50 -12.36
CA HIS A 186 -2.16 4.95 -12.22
C HIS A 186 -3.28 5.69 -12.96
N TYR A 187 -3.97 5.02 -13.87
CA TYR A 187 -5.11 5.52 -14.61
C TYR A 187 -6.10 4.39 -14.92
N LEU A 188 -7.31 4.74 -15.37
CA LEU A 188 -8.41 3.77 -15.45
C LEU A 188 -8.34 2.89 -16.69
N LYS A 189 -8.15 3.48 -17.87
CA LYS A 189 -8.21 2.79 -19.17
C LYS A 189 -6.95 3.08 -19.96
N LYS A 190 -6.60 2.19 -20.87
CA LYS A 190 -5.43 2.29 -21.75
C LYS A 190 -5.37 3.64 -22.49
N GLU A 191 -6.52 4.18 -22.92
CA GLU A 191 -6.65 5.46 -23.63
C GLU A 191 -6.33 6.66 -22.75
N ASP A 192 -6.46 6.52 -21.40
CA ASP A 192 -6.20 7.61 -20.45
C ASP A 192 -4.69 7.86 -20.22
N ARG A 193 -3.82 7.06 -20.86
CA ARG A 193 -2.36 7.23 -20.79
C ARG A 193 -1.91 8.64 -21.15
N GLU A 194 -2.48 9.22 -22.20
CA GLU A 194 -2.12 10.58 -22.64
C GLU A 194 -2.50 11.64 -21.59
N ILE A 195 -3.62 11.46 -20.90
CA ILE A 195 -4.03 12.33 -19.79
C ILE A 195 -3.04 12.22 -18.63
N HIS A 196 -2.66 10.98 -18.26
CA HIS A 196 -1.68 10.74 -17.22
C HIS A 196 -0.30 11.33 -17.58
N LYS A 197 0.12 11.20 -18.84
CA LYS A 197 1.35 11.81 -19.34
C LYS A 197 1.35 13.33 -19.18
N ILE A 198 0.30 14.00 -19.64
CA ILE A 198 0.14 15.46 -19.50
C ILE A 198 0.16 15.87 -18.02
N PHE A 199 -0.47 15.08 -17.13
CA PHE A 199 -0.44 15.32 -15.69
C PHE A 199 0.99 15.25 -15.14
N LEU A 200 1.80 14.26 -15.52
CA LEU A 200 3.18 14.12 -15.07
C LEU A 200 4.08 15.23 -15.62
N GLU A 201 3.93 15.61 -16.89
CA GLU A 201 4.68 16.69 -17.52
C GLU A 201 4.32 18.07 -16.94
N SER A 202 3.11 18.25 -16.39
CA SER A 202 2.68 19.49 -15.73
C SER A 202 3.32 19.71 -14.35
N GLN A 203 3.93 18.67 -13.78
CA GLN A 203 4.68 18.76 -12.53
C GLN A 203 6.07 19.33 -12.83
N GLU A 204 6.56 20.29 -12.02
CA GLU A 204 7.87 20.90 -12.21
C GLU A 204 8.98 19.86 -12.36
N GLY A 205 9.64 19.85 -13.51
CA GLY A 205 10.77 19.00 -13.90
C GLY A 205 10.47 18.17 -15.15
N ASP A 206 11.45 18.08 -16.08
CA ASP A 206 11.43 17.15 -17.22
C ASP A 206 11.40 15.69 -16.68
N ARG A 207 10.23 15.19 -16.31
CA ARG A 207 10.04 13.76 -16.16
C ARG A 207 9.80 13.20 -17.54
N GLU A 208 10.81 12.52 -18.09
CA GLU A 208 10.57 11.56 -19.15
C GLU A 208 9.46 10.62 -18.68
N VAL A 209 8.36 10.61 -19.41
CA VAL A 209 7.25 9.71 -19.13
C VAL A 209 7.62 8.37 -19.75
N ASP A 210 8.29 7.57 -18.99
CA ASP A 210 8.80 6.27 -19.33
C ASP A 210 7.71 5.35 -19.90
N ASP A 211 8.12 4.43 -20.76
CA ASP A 211 7.27 3.32 -21.22
C ASP A 211 6.73 2.45 -20.08
N PHE A 212 7.33 2.57 -18.88
CA PHE A 212 6.84 1.98 -17.64
C PHE A 212 5.34 2.22 -17.43
N TYR A 213 4.87 3.46 -17.61
CA TYR A 213 3.45 3.77 -17.42
C TYR A 213 2.53 3.27 -18.55
N SER A 214 3.05 2.61 -19.56
CA SER A 214 2.23 2.09 -20.67
C SER A 214 1.27 0.97 -20.27
N THR A 215 1.57 0.28 -19.18
CA THR A 215 0.82 -0.88 -18.68
C THR A 215 0.21 -0.67 -17.30
N THR A 216 0.29 0.56 -16.74
CA THR A 216 -0.19 0.85 -15.38
C THR A 216 -1.65 1.34 -15.38
N TYR A 217 -2.57 0.56 -15.93
CA TYR A 217 -4.01 0.82 -15.92
C TYR A 217 -4.79 -0.38 -15.39
N ILE A 218 -6.09 -0.20 -15.16
CA ILE A 218 -6.94 -1.31 -14.71
C ILE A 218 -7.19 -2.24 -15.91
N MET A 219 -6.47 -3.36 -15.95
CA MET A 219 -6.58 -4.36 -17.00
C MET A 219 -7.64 -5.41 -16.68
N SER A 220 -8.26 -5.96 -17.72
CA SER A 220 -8.99 -7.23 -17.63
C SER A 220 -8.01 -8.40 -17.52
N GLU A 221 -8.54 -9.57 -17.13
CA GLU A 221 -7.77 -10.82 -17.08
C GLU A 221 -7.20 -11.17 -18.47
N GLU A 222 -7.99 -10.99 -19.53
CA GLU A 222 -7.57 -11.24 -20.91
C GLU A 222 -6.41 -10.33 -21.32
N GLU A 223 -6.46 -9.05 -20.95
CA GLU A 223 -5.38 -8.11 -21.26
C GLU A 223 -4.10 -8.48 -20.51
N ILE A 224 -4.18 -8.94 -19.25
CA ILE A 224 -3.01 -9.41 -18.50
C ILE A 224 -2.38 -10.62 -19.18
N HIS A 225 -3.19 -11.59 -19.63
CA HIS A 225 -2.71 -12.74 -20.40
C HIS A 225 -2.05 -12.33 -21.71
N GLU A 226 -2.61 -11.36 -22.47
CA GLU A 226 -1.98 -10.82 -23.67
C GLU A 226 -0.59 -10.26 -23.44
N TYR A 227 -0.34 -9.62 -22.27
CA TYR A 227 0.96 -9.05 -21.93
C TYR A 227 1.95 -10.07 -21.36
N MET A 228 1.50 -11.17 -20.76
CA MET A 228 2.36 -12.01 -19.93
C MET A 228 2.54 -13.44 -20.43
N ASP A 229 1.59 -14.02 -21.14
CA ASP A 229 1.62 -15.45 -21.52
C ASP A 229 2.82 -15.81 -22.41
N GLU A 230 3.23 -14.94 -23.30
CA GLU A 230 4.39 -15.15 -24.17
C GLU A 230 5.68 -15.40 -23.35
N TYR A 231 5.79 -14.74 -22.19
CA TYR A 231 7.01 -14.76 -21.36
C TYR A 231 6.98 -15.83 -20.27
N TYR A 232 5.80 -16.14 -19.71
CA TYR A 232 5.70 -16.97 -18.49
C TYR A 232 4.82 -18.21 -18.69
N GLY A 233 3.97 -18.23 -19.72
CA GLY A 233 2.97 -19.27 -19.98
C GLY A 233 1.68 -19.06 -19.21
N TYR A 234 0.57 -19.50 -19.82
CA TYR A 234 -0.80 -19.30 -19.31
C TYR A 234 -0.97 -19.73 -17.85
N ASP A 235 -0.54 -20.95 -17.49
CA ASP A 235 -0.76 -21.53 -16.15
C ASP A 235 -0.06 -20.69 -15.04
N VAL A 236 1.09 -20.10 -15.34
CA VAL A 236 1.82 -19.24 -14.39
C VAL A 236 1.09 -17.93 -14.20
N VAL A 237 0.60 -17.33 -15.28
CA VAL A 237 -0.16 -16.07 -15.22
C VAL A 237 -1.47 -16.31 -14.49
N GLN A 238 -2.23 -17.34 -14.87
CA GLN A 238 -3.50 -17.69 -14.21
C GLN A 238 -3.31 -17.92 -12.71
N LYS A 239 -2.27 -18.67 -12.32
CA LYS A 239 -1.96 -18.89 -10.90
C LYS A 239 -1.70 -17.58 -10.16
N GLY A 240 -1.00 -16.62 -10.76
CA GLY A 240 -0.76 -15.31 -10.14
C GLY A 240 -2.02 -14.48 -9.96
N LEU A 241 -2.96 -14.55 -10.91
CA LEU A 241 -4.29 -13.95 -10.83
C LEU A 241 -5.14 -14.65 -9.76
N ASP A 242 -5.20 -15.97 -9.77
CA ASP A 242 -5.94 -16.75 -8.77
C ASP A 242 -5.44 -16.50 -7.35
N ASN A 243 -4.15 -16.28 -7.16
CA ASN A 243 -3.57 -15.96 -5.85
C ASN A 243 -4.05 -14.61 -5.29
N THR A 244 -4.56 -13.70 -6.10
CA THR A 244 -5.20 -12.47 -5.59
C THR A 244 -6.45 -12.79 -4.77
N MET A 245 -7.12 -13.90 -5.09
CA MET A 245 -8.29 -14.38 -4.33
C MET A 245 -7.92 -14.81 -2.91
N LEU A 246 -6.67 -15.18 -2.63
CA LEU A 246 -6.22 -15.47 -1.27
C LEU A 246 -6.33 -14.24 -0.36
N ILE A 247 -6.12 -13.04 -0.92
CA ILE A 247 -6.32 -11.77 -0.20
C ILE A 247 -7.82 -11.51 -0.02
N TYR A 248 -8.60 -11.69 -1.10
CA TYR A 248 -10.05 -11.52 -1.07
C TYR A 248 -10.72 -12.42 -0.03
N GLU A 249 -10.34 -13.69 0.04
CA GLU A 249 -10.90 -14.66 0.99
C GLU A 249 -10.63 -14.28 2.44
N LYS A 250 -9.40 -13.78 2.73
CA LYS A 250 -9.01 -13.34 4.07
C LYS A 250 -9.64 -11.99 4.46
N ALA A 251 -10.00 -11.15 3.48
CA ALA A 251 -10.53 -9.82 3.76
C ALA A 251 -11.93 -9.86 4.35
N GLU A 252 -12.12 -9.17 5.47
CA GLU A 252 -13.37 -9.01 6.16
C GLU A 252 -13.99 -7.63 5.89
N TYR A 253 -15.31 -7.56 5.87
CA TYR A 253 -15.99 -6.27 5.83
C TYR A 253 -15.90 -5.57 7.18
N TYR A 254 -15.60 -4.28 7.16
CA TYR A 254 -15.64 -3.41 8.33
C TYR A 254 -16.07 -1.98 7.99
N LYS A 255 -16.71 -1.31 8.95
CA LYS A 255 -17.10 0.09 8.82
C LYS A 255 -15.95 1.01 9.17
N LEU A 256 -15.63 1.96 8.28
CA LEU A 256 -14.68 3.04 8.58
C LEU A 256 -15.30 4.16 9.40
N THR A 257 -16.54 4.49 9.11
CA THR A 257 -17.26 5.55 9.81
C THR A 257 -17.91 4.99 11.07
N LYS A 258 -17.55 5.56 12.21
CA LYS A 258 -18.33 5.40 13.43
C LYS A 258 -19.54 6.32 13.39
N ASP A 259 -20.60 5.94 14.09
CA ASP A 259 -21.70 6.87 14.38
C ASP A 259 -21.15 8.09 15.09
N LEU A 260 -21.85 9.22 14.93
CA LEU A 260 -21.43 10.48 15.54
C LEU A 260 -21.35 10.29 17.07
N ASP A 261 -20.14 10.24 17.59
CA ASP A 261 -19.90 10.16 19.02
C ASP A 261 -19.68 11.58 19.53
N ILE A 262 -20.70 12.11 20.19
CA ILE A 262 -20.58 13.45 20.81
C ILE A 262 -19.76 13.27 22.08
N PRO A 263 -18.57 13.90 22.19
CA PRO A 263 -17.76 13.78 23.39
C PRO A 263 -18.55 14.18 24.63
N TYR A 264 -18.79 13.24 25.51
CA TYR A 264 -19.36 13.52 26.81
C TYR A 264 -18.23 13.88 27.79
N ILE A 265 -18.22 15.11 28.23
CA ILE A 265 -17.32 15.54 29.31
C ILE A 265 -18.14 15.42 30.61
N PRO A 266 -17.84 14.45 31.48
CA PRO A 266 -18.53 14.33 32.74
C PRO A 266 -18.18 15.58 33.58
N LEU A 267 -19.20 16.39 33.85
CA LEU A 267 -19.08 17.47 34.84
C LEU A 267 -19.41 16.88 36.20
N ASN A 268 -18.55 17.15 37.18
CA ASN A 268 -18.76 16.64 38.54
C ASN A 268 -19.84 17.49 39.27
N THR A 269 -21.03 17.50 38.68
CA THR A 269 -22.18 18.28 39.16
C THR A 269 -23.47 17.60 38.70
N ASN A 270 -24.52 17.73 39.51
CA ASN A 270 -25.88 17.29 39.17
C ASN A 270 -26.60 18.31 38.27
N GLU A 271 -26.02 19.46 37.98
CA GLU A 271 -26.61 20.50 37.15
C GLU A 271 -25.57 21.01 36.09
N PRO A 272 -25.17 20.12 35.14
CA PRO A 272 -24.14 20.44 34.16
C PRO A 272 -24.46 21.69 33.31
N ASP A 273 -25.73 21.92 33.02
CA ASP A 273 -26.16 23.05 32.19
C ASP A 273 -25.96 24.39 32.89
N LYS A 274 -26.20 24.45 34.20
CA LYS A 274 -25.97 25.67 35.00
C LYS A 274 -24.48 25.98 35.10
N VAL A 275 -23.61 24.97 35.26
CA VAL A 275 -22.17 25.14 35.35
C VAL A 275 -21.62 25.63 34.01
N LEU A 276 -22.05 25.07 32.90
CA LEU A 276 -21.66 25.52 31.56
C LEU A 276 -22.17 26.92 31.27
N TYR A 277 -23.42 27.21 31.62
CA TYR A 277 -23.99 28.54 31.46
C TYR A 277 -23.20 29.61 32.26
N GLU A 278 -22.97 29.39 33.55
CA GLU A 278 -22.20 30.33 34.37
C GLU A 278 -20.78 30.55 33.84
N LYS A 279 -20.14 29.51 33.32
CA LYS A 279 -18.80 29.60 32.76
C LYS A 279 -18.70 30.37 31.45
N TYR A 280 -19.75 30.30 30.62
CA TYR A 280 -19.72 30.81 29.24
C TYR A 280 -20.79 31.86 28.94
N LYS A 281 -21.63 32.27 29.90
CA LYS A 281 -22.73 33.24 29.71
C LYS A 281 -22.31 34.56 29.05
N ASP A 282 -21.09 35.00 29.30
CA ASP A 282 -20.56 36.23 28.73
C ASP A 282 -20.00 36.03 27.30
N LYS A 283 -19.85 34.77 26.87
CA LYS A 283 -19.31 34.42 25.54
C LYS A 283 -20.35 33.90 24.58
N ILE A 284 -21.49 33.43 25.09
CA ILE A 284 -22.59 32.89 24.27
C ILE A 284 -23.65 33.97 24.08
N PRO A 285 -23.94 34.39 22.84
CA PRO A 285 -25.06 35.32 22.60
C PRO A 285 -26.35 34.76 23.17
N LYS A 286 -27.11 35.61 23.92
CA LYS A 286 -28.37 35.23 24.56
C LYS A 286 -29.33 34.48 23.60
N LYS A 287 -29.44 34.92 22.34
CA LYS A 287 -30.27 34.28 21.32
C LYS A 287 -29.87 32.83 21.01
N VAL A 288 -28.59 32.47 21.15
CA VAL A 288 -28.10 31.11 20.94
C VAL A 288 -28.44 30.26 22.16
N TYR A 289 -28.26 30.77 23.34
CA TYR A 289 -28.66 30.16 24.60
C TYR A 289 -30.18 29.88 24.62
N ASP A 290 -31.01 30.87 24.31
CA ASP A 290 -32.47 30.75 24.28
C ASP A 290 -32.92 29.73 23.22
N ALA A 291 -32.17 29.51 22.13
CA ALA A 291 -32.44 28.49 21.12
C ALA A 291 -32.11 27.07 21.62
N MET A 292 -31.06 26.90 22.42
CA MET A 292 -30.65 25.59 22.99
C MET A 292 -31.66 25.08 24.03
N TYR A 293 -32.40 25.96 24.71
CA TYR A 293 -33.39 25.58 25.72
C TYR A 293 -34.84 25.50 25.21
N ARG A 294 -35.07 25.65 23.90
CA ARG A 294 -36.41 25.48 23.28
C ARG A 294 -36.70 24.07 22.82
N PHE A 295 -35.77 23.16 23.02
CA PHE A 295 -35.88 21.74 22.73
C PHE A 295 -35.67 20.95 24.02
#